data_105592255f2492a14fc082bff222337f
#
_entry.id   105592255f2492a14fc082bff222337f
#
_cell.length_a   1.000
_cell.length_b   1.000
_cell.length_c   1.000
_cell.angle_alpha   90.00
_cell.angle_beta   90.00
_cell.angle_gamma   90.00
#
_symmetry.space_group_name_H-M   'P 1'
#
loop_
_entity.id
_entity.type
_entity.pdbx_description
1 polymer ?
#
loop_
_entity_poly.entity_id
_entity_poly.type
_entity_poly.pdbx_seq_one_letter_code
_entity_poly.pdbx_strand_id
1 'polypeptide(L)'
;MAGKAHRGANGARSRKGSQRFSAAKGVSIFERSSEKQVPELPLAHFGSPELSYETKELSYRVSAGAFFQANRFLIDELVRIATNAASGNLALDLYAGVGLFSAVLSKSFAQVIAVEASPTCFIDLQHNCGQAVKAVRATTEKYLAQSRDLHPDFVIADPPRGGLGESVVRSLARLDVPKVIYVSCDPSTLARDLRIFGALGYRIAEAHLTDLFPQTFHIESVFHLTR
;
A
#
# COMPACT_ATOMS: atom_id res chain seq x y z
N MET A 1 40.95 -66.16 -25.07
CA MET A 1 40.59 -65.90 -23.64
C MET A 1 40.00 -64.51 -23.56
N ALA A 2 38.77 -64.46 -23.06
CA ALA A 2 37.90 -63.27 -23.10
C ALA A 2 38.18 -62.32 -21.96
N GLY A 3 38.32 -61.02 -22.26
CA GLY A 3 38.40 -59.94 -21.32
C GLY A 3 37.14 -59.08 -21.39
N LYS A 4 36.31 -59.12 -20.35
CA LYS A 4 35.06 -58.35 -20.21
C LYS A 4 35.38 -56.89 -19.94
N ALA A 5 34.81 -55.97 -20.79
CA ALA A 5 34.78 -54.55 -20.57
C ALA A 5 33.56 -54.20 -19.65
N HIS A 6 33.83 -53.58 -18.50
CA HIS A 6 32.79 -52.92 -17.70
C HIS A 6 32.49 -51.53 -18.23
N ARG A 7 31.26 -51.29 -18.66
CA ARG A 7 30.71 -49.97 -18.94
C ARG A 7 30.16 -49.38 -17.67
N GLY A 8 30.79 -48.32 -17.20
CA GLY A 8 30.25 -47.43 -16.17
C GLY A 8 29.22 -46.48 -16.77
N ALA A 9 27.99 -46.60 -16.38
CA ALA A 9 26.93 -45.66 -16.77
C ALA A 9 26.93 -44.48 -15.79
N ASN A 10 27.43 -43.34 -16.21
CA ASN A 10 27.23 -42.06 -15.52
C ASN A 10 25.86 -41.54 -15.85
N GLY A 11 24.91 -41.74 -14.94
CA GLY A 11 23.58 -41.15 -14.98
C GLY A 11 23.61 -39.67 -14.58
N ALA A 12 23.70 -38.78 -15.55
CA ALA A 12 23.46 -37.38 -15.34
C ALA A 12 21.97 -37.18 -15.01
N ARG A 13 21.63 -36.99 -13.74
CA ARG A 13 20.28 -36.58 -13.32
C ARG A 13 20.07 -35.13 -13.73
N SER A 14 19.39 -34.95 -14.85
CA SER A 14 18.78 -33.68 -15.24
C SER A 14 17.77 -33.26 -14.17
N ARG A 15 18.12 -32.28 -13.34
CA ARG A 15 17.15 -31.57 -12.51
C ARG A 15 16.30 -30.69 -13.44
N LYS A 16 15.22 -31.23 -13.97
CA LYS A 16 14.11 -30.43 -14.51
C LYS A 16 13.48 -29.69 -13.36
N GLY A 17 13.91 -28.48 -13.12
CA GLY A 17 13.16 -27.51 -12.32
C GLY A 17 11.82 -27.24 -13.02
N SER A 18 10.76 -27.94 -12.62
CA SER A 18 9.42 -27.58 -13.03
C SER A 18 9.10 -26.24 -12.38
N GLN A 19 9.29 -25.15 -13.12
CA GLN A 19 8.59 -23.90 -12.80
C GLN A 19 7.10 -24.19 -12.94
N ARG A 20 6.46 -24.50 -11.83
CA ARG A 20 4.99 -24.53 -11.76
C ARG A 20 4.57 -23.05 -11.88
N PHE A 21 4.16 -22.65 -13.08
CA PHE A 21 3.32 -21.48 -13.23
C PHE A 21 2.10 -21.73 -12.38
N SER A 22 1.95 -20.95 -11.32
CA SER A 22 0.72 -20.96 -10.53
C SER A 22 -0.42 -20.61 -11.49
N ALA A 23 -1.37 -21.52 -11.69
CA ALA A 23 -2.53 -21.24 -12.50
C ALA A 23 -3.25 -20.01 -11.95
N ALA A 24 -3.76 -19.16 -12.84
CA ALA A 24 -4.57 -18.01 -12.44
C ALA A 24 -5.72 -18.47 -11.56
N LYS A 25 -5.86 -17.89 -10.36
CA LYS A 25 -6.92 -18.27 -9.40
C LYS A 25 -8.29 -17.76 -9.84
N GLY A 26 -8.33 -16.70 -10.63
CA GLY A 26 -9.56 -16.13 -11.15
C GLY A 26 -9.30 -15.08 -12.24
N VAL A 27 -10.35 -14.72 -12.96
CA VAL A 27 -10.37 -13.69 -13.99
C VAL A 27 -11.59 -12.82 -13.76
N SER A 28 -11.39 -11.52 -13.71
CA SER A 28 -12.47 -10.53 -13.63
C SER A 28 -12.45 -9.64 -14.87
N ILE A 29 -13.61 -9.42 -15.45
CA ILE A 29 -13.79 -8.60 -16.65
C ILE A 29 -14.46 -7.30 -16.21
N PHE A 30 -13.84 -6.17 -16.51
CA PHE A 30 -14.36 -4.85 -16.22
C PHE A 30 -14.73 -4.14 -17.53
N GLU A 31 -15.75 -3.28 -17.46
CA GLU A 31 -16.05 -2.37 -18.56
C GLU A 31 -14.89 -1.37 -18.72
N ARG A 32 -14.48 -1.12 -19.97
CA ARG A 32 -13.48 -0.09 -20.25
C ARG A 32 -14.14 1.28 -20.21
N SER A 33 -14.01 2.00 -19.11
CA SER A 33 -14.42 3.39 -19.02
C SER A 33 -13.44 4.29 -19.81
N SER A 34 -13.98 5.27 -20.53
CA SER A 34 -13.18 6.35 -21.13
C SER A 34 -12.64 7.33 -20.09
N GLU A 35 -13.25 7.35 -18.91
CA GLU A 35 -12.78 8.07 -17.73
C GLU A 35 -11.78 7.18 -16.97
N LYS A 36 -10.71 7.77 -16.45
CA LYS A 36 -9.54 7.11 -15.83
C LYS A 36 -9.85 6.28 -14.55
N GLN A 37 -11.10 5.95 -14.30
CA GLN A 37 -11.52 5.16 -13.15
C GLN A 37 -11.82 3.73 -13.59
N VAL A 38 -11.20 2.77 -12.90
CA VAL A 38 -11.57 1.35 -13.05
C VAL A 38 -12.99 1.20 -12.52
N PRO A 39 -13.91 0.53 -13.25
CA PRO A 39 -15.26 0.26 -12.75
C PRO A 39 -15.20 -0.44 -11.39
N GLU A 40 -16.08 -0.04 -10.49
CA GLU A 40 -16.08 -0.50 -9.09
C GLU A 40 -16.42 -1.99 -8.95
N LEU A 41 -17.15 -2.54 -9.94
CA LEU A 41 -17.57 -3.94 -9.95
C LEU A 41 -17.27 -4.59 -11.31
N PRO A 42 -16.82 -5.85 -11.35
CA PRO A 42 -16.63 -6.56 -12.60
C PRO A 42 -17.97 -6.88 -13.28
N LEU A 43 -18.01 -6.82 -14.62
CA LEU A 43 -19.14 -7.28 -15.44
C LEU A 43 -19.33 -8.78 -15.36
N ALA A 44 -18.22 -9.51 -15.26
CA ALA A 44 -18.22 -10.97 -15.12
C ALA A 44 -16.99 -11.41 -14.32
N HIS A 45 -17.13 -12.53 -13.65
CA HIS A 45 -16.08 -13.12 -12.83
C HIS A 45 -16.08 -14.64 -13.00
N PHE A 46 -14.87 -15.23 -13.09
CA PHE A 46 -14.63 -16.66 -13.15
C PHE A 46 -13.52 -17.03 -12.16
N GLY A 47 -13.73 -18.05 -11.34
CA GLY A 47 -12.78 -18.50 -10.33
C GLY A 47 -12.86 -17.69 -9.01
N SER A 48 -11.73 -17.48 -8.32
CA SER A 48 -11.71 -16.72 -7.08
C SER A 48 -11.78 -15.22 -7.35
N PRO A 49 -12.74 -14.48 -6.72
CA PRO A 49 -12.86 -13.02 -6.86
C PRO A 49 -11.79 -12.28 -6.07
N GLU A 50 -11.02 -12.98 -5.27
CA GLU A 50 -10.05 -12.39 -4.35
C GLU A 50 -8.77 -13.23 -4.29
N LEU A 51 -7.69 -12.58 -3.89
CA LEU A 51 -6.40 -13.18 -3.60
C LEU A 51 -6.10 -13.00 -2.12
N SER A 52 -5.44 -13.98 -1.51
CA SER A 52 -4.78 -13.81 -0.22
C SER A 52 -3.33 -13.42 -0.49
N TYR A 53 -2.91 -12.31 0.07
CA TYR A 53 -1.55 -11.80 -0.04
C TYR A 53 -0.86 -11.84 1.32
N GLU A 54 0.18 -12.67 1.41
CA GLU A 54 0.93 -12.86 2.65
C GLU A 54 2.07 -11.83 2.75
N THR A 55 2.13 -11.14 3.89
CA THR A 55 3.28 -10.36 4.35
C THR A 55 3.88 -11.03 5.59
N LYS A 56 5.01 -10.53 6.10
CA LYS A 56 5.57 -11.05 7.37
C LYS A 56 4.65 -10.84 8.56
N GLU A 57 3.85 -9.80 8.52
CA GLU A 57 3.03 -9.36 9.65
C GLU A 57 1.61 -9.92 9.61
N LEU A 58 1.03 -10.02 8.43
CA LEU A 58 -0.39 -10.30 8.23
C LEU A 58 -0.67 -10.90 6.85
N SER A 59 -1.84 -11.53 6.73
CA SER A 59 -2.44 -11.95 5.47
C SER A 59 -3.54 -10.97 5.09
N TYR A 60 -3.52 -10.49 3.84
CA TYR A 60 -4.49 -9.53 3.33
C TYR A 60 -5.36 -10.17 2.26
N ARG A 61 -6.67 -9.96 2.36
CA ARG A 61 -7.58 -10.16 1.25
C ARG A 61 -7.45 -8.99 0.29
N VAL A 62 -7.32 -9.30 -1.00
CA VAL A 62 -7.27 -8.33 -2.09
C VAL A 62 -8.26 -8.75 -3.17
N SER A 63 -9.37 -8.04 -3.27
CA SER A 63 -10.42 -8.30 -4.25
C SER A 63 -10.03 -7.83 -5.65
N ALA A 64 -10.62 -8.44 -6.67
CA ALA A 64 -10.44 -8.01 -8.04
C ALA A 64 -10.86 -6.53 -8.19
N GLY A 65 -9.98 -5.71 -8.77
CA GLY A 65 -10.15 -4.26 -8.90
C GLY A 65 -9.64 -3.44 -7.71
N ALA A 66 -9.31 -4.06 -6.57
CA ALA A 66 -8.61 -3.36 -5.51
C ALA A 66 -7.14 -3.13 -5.88
N PHE A 67 -6.63 -1.95 -5.53
CA PHE A 67 -5.20 -1.68 -5.64
C PHE A 67 -4.46 -2.34 -4.48
N PHE A 68 -3.34 -2.99 -4.79
CA PHE A 68 -2.39 -3.48 -3.81
C PHE A 68 -0.96 -3.42 -4.38
N GLN A 69 0.04 -3.30 -3.50
CA GLN A 69 1.44 -3.21 -3.90
C GLN A 69 1.90 -4.49 -4.59
N ALA A 70 2.36 -4.39 -5.83
CA ALA A 70 2.68 -5.55 -6.66
C ALA A 70 3.99 -6.26 -6.26
N ASN A 71 4.95 -5.55 -5.67
CA ASN A 71 6.25 -6.09 -5.32
C ASN A 71 6.23 -6.80 -3.97
N ARG A 72 5.98 -8.10 -4.00
CA ARG A 72 5.92 -8.96 -2.81
C ARG A 72 7.23 -9.06 -2.01
N PHE A 73 8.36 -8.65 -2.59
CA PHE A 73 9.68 -8.76 -1.93
C PHE A 73 10.01 -7.52 -1.11
N LEU A 74 9.46 -6.37 -1.48
CA LEU A 74 9.76 -5.09 -0.83
C LEU A 74 8.59 -4.50 -0.03
N ILE A 75 7.42 -5.14 -0.06
CA ILE A 75 6.24 -4.64 0.68
C ILE A 75 6.49 -4.61 2.19
N ASP A 76 7.13 -5.63 2.75
CA ASP A 76 7.45 -5.67 4.18
C ASP A 76 8.44 -4.56 4.56
N GLU A 77 9.38 -4.24 3.67
CA GLU A 77 10.34 -3.16 3.89
C GLU A 77 9.66 -1.79 3.77
N LEU A 78 8.77 -1.60 2.81
CA LEU A 78 7.95 -0.39 2.69
C LEU A 78 7.16 -0.15 3.98
N VAL A 79 6.46 -1.19 4.47
CA VAL A 79 5.68 -1.12 5.71
C VAL A 79 6.60 -0.79 6.90
N ARG A 80 7.74 -1.48 7.02
CA ARG A 80 8.72 -1.23 8.08
C ARG A 80 9.20 0.22 8.07
N ILE A 81 9.59 0.76 6.92
CA ILE A 81 10.04 2.15 6.79
C ILE A 81 8.90 3.11 7.18
N ALA A 82 7.71 2.91 6.63
CA ALA A 82 6.60 3.83 6.81
C ALA A 82 6.02 3.82 8.25
N THR A 83 6.14 2.71 8.98
CA THR A 83 5.58 2.57 10.33
C THR A 83 6.64 2.49 11.44
N ASN A 84 7.93 2.68 11.11
CA ASN A 84 9.01 2.56 12.07
C ASN A 84 8.82 3.46 13.31
N ALA A 85 8.90 2.84 14.49
CA ALA A 85 8.72 3.49 15.79
C ALA A 85 7.44 4.36 15.90
N ALA A 86 6.43 4.06 15.10
CA ALA A 86 5.14 4.75 15.17
C ALA A 86 4.31 4.20 16.32
N SER A 87 3.93 5.06 17.27
CA SER A 87 3.05 4.74 18.39
C SER A 87 2.39 6.00 18.92
N GLY A 88 1.25 5.86 19.58
CA GLY A 88 0.52 7.00 20.13
C GLY A 88 -0.94 6.68 20.43
N ASN A 89 -1.74 7.74 20.58
CA ASN A 89 -3.17 7.59 20.83
C ASN A 89 -3.96 7.46 19.52
N LEU A 90 -3.74 8.37 18.56
CA LEU A 90 -4.51 8.41 17.30
C LEU A 90 -3.60 8.43 16.08
N ALA A 91 -3.75 7.44 15.21
CA ALA A 91 -3.20 7.45 13.86
C ALA A 91 -4.29 7.64 12.82
N LEU A 92 -3.98 8.40 11.75
CA LEU A 92 -4.78 8.44 10.52
C LEU A 92 -4.02 7.76 9.39
N ASP A 93 -4.70 6.85 8.70
CA ASP A 93 -4.25 6.25 7.45
C ASP A 93 -5.13 6.81 6.32
N LEU A 94 -4.55 7.68 5.50
CA LEU A 94 -5.24 8.36 4.41
C LEU A 94 -4.90 7.69 3.09
N TYR A 95 -5.91 7.46 2.26
CA TYR A 95 -5.80 6.61 1.06
C TYR A 95 -5.44 5.16 1.43
N ALA A 96 -6.15 4.63 2.43
CA ALA A 96 -5.77 3.41 3.14
C ALA A 96 -5.78 2.12 2.28
N GLY A 97 -6.38 2.17 1.08
CA GLY A 97 -6.48 1.00 0.21
C GLY A 97 -7.16 -0.17 0.92
N VAL A 98 -6.55 -1.33 0.86
CA VAL A 98 -7.04 -2.55 1.55
C VAL A 98 -6.59 -2.63 3.02
N GLY A 99 -5.94 -1.59 3.56
CA GLY A 99 -5.54 -1.49 4.97
C GLY A 99 -4.11 -1.95 5.27
N LEU A 100 -3.21 -1.87 4.29
CA LEU A 100 -1.81 -2.30 4.45
C LEU A 100 -1.13 -1.69 5.67
N PHE A 101 -1.18 -0.37 5.83
CA PHE A 101 -0.58 0.33 6.96
C PHE A 101 -1.49 0.31 8.18
N SER A 102 -2.80 0.46 7.98
CA SER A 102 -3.78 0.49 9.08
C SER A 102 -3.68 -0.73 9.99
N ALA A 103 -3.57 -1.92 9.42
CA ALA A 103 -3.49 -3.18 10.16
C ALA A 103 -2.22 -3.28 11.02
N VAL A 104 -1.11 -2.69 10.57
CA VAL A 104 0.13 -2.64 11.35
C VAL A 104 0.06 -1.57 12.43
N LEU A 105 -0.43 -0.38 12.11
CA LEU A 105 -0.59 0.72 13.06
C LEU A 105 -1.53 0.38 14.22
N SER A 106 -2.55 -0.46 13.99
CA SER A 106 -3.47 -0.90 15.04
C SER A 106 -2.82 -1.69 16.18
N LYS A 107 -1.57 -2.15 15.99
CA LYS A 107 -0.79 -2.83 17.03
C LYS A 107 -0.09 -1.87 18.00
N SER A 108 0.07 -0.59 17.62
CA SER A 108 0.88 0.39 18.35
C SER A 108 0.16 1.71 18.66
N PHE A 109 -1.05 1.89 18.14
CA PHE A 109 -1.90 3.05 18.44
C PHE A 109 -3.17 2.61 19.18
N ALA A 110 -3.62 3.45 20.12
CA ALA A 110 -4.87 3.20 20.83
C ALA A 110 -6.09 3.27 19.90
N GLN A 111 -6.02 4.11 18.86
CA GLN A 111 -7.03 4.25 17.84
C GLN A 111 -6.39 4.46 16.47
N VAL A 112 -6.90 3.77 15.46
CA VAL A 112 -6.55 4.01 14.05
C VAL A 112 -7.82 4.33 13.28
N ILE A 113 -7.79 5.41 12.50
CA ILE A 113 -8.83 5.77 11.55
C ILE A 113 -8.26 5.65 10.15
N ALA A 114 -8.88 4.81 9.33
CA ALA A 114 -8.48 4.56 7.95
C ALA A 114 -9.52 5.14 7.00
N VAL A 115 -9.09 6.00 6.07
CA VAL A 115 -9.95 6.69 5.12
C VAL A 115 -9.68 6.15 3.72
N GLU A 116 -10.71 5.59 3.09
CA GLU A 116 -10.64 5.01 1.75
C GLU A 116 -11.88 5.38 0.94
N ALA A 117 -11.69 5.81 -0.30
CA ALA A 117 -12.79 6.25 -1.17
C ALA A 117 -13.34 5.11 -2.04
N SER A 118 -12.47 4.20 -2.50
CA SER A 118 -12.88 3.08 -3.35
C SER A 118 -13.76 2.10 -2.60
N PRO A 119 -14.95 1.77 -3.11
CA PRO A 119 -15.83 0.79 -2.46
C PRO A 119 -15.18 -0.58 -2.31
N THR A 120 -14.46 -1.04 -3.32
CA THR A 120 -13.82 -2.36 -3.33
C THR A 120 -12.71 -2.42 -2.29
N CYS A 121 -11.80 -1.43 -2.29
CA CYS A 121 -10.74 -1.33 -1.29
C CYS A 121 -11.30 -1.17 0.12
N PHE A 122 -12.39 -0.39 0.29
CA PHE A 122 -13.02 -0.20 1.59
C PHE A 122 -13.59 -1.50 2.19
N ILE A 123 -14.20 -2.36 1.36
CA ILE A 123 -14.68 -3.68 1.81
C ILE A 123 -13.51 -4.56 2.25
N ASP A 124 -12.42 -4.54 1.52
CA ASP A 124 -11.20 -5.27 1.89
C ASP A 124 -10.54 -4.70 3.14
N LEU A 125 -10.47 -3.38 3.28
CA LEU A 125 -10.01 -2.69 4.48
C LEU A 125 -10.78 -3.16 5.73
N GLN A 126 -12.11 -3.18 5.66
CA GLN A 126 -12.95 -3.65 6.76
C GLN A 126 -12.71 -5.12 7.09
N HIS A 127 -12.52 -5.96 6.08
CA HIS A 127 -12.22 -7.37 6.27
C HIS A 127 -10.84 -7.57 6.91
N ASN A 128 -9.82 -6.89 6.41
CA ASN A 128 -8.43 -7.10 6.82
C ASN A 128 -8.14 -6.53 8.22
N CYS A 129 -8.79 -5.43 8.57
CA CYS A 129 -8.55 -4.74 9.85
C CYS A 129 -9.60 -5.04 10.93
N GLY A 130 -10.79 -5.52 10.55
CA GLY A 130 -11.88 -5.82 11.47
C GLY A 130 -12.25 -4.62 12.36
N GLN A 131 -12.45 -4.87 13.64
CA GLN A 131 -12.80 -3.85 14.63
C GLN A 131 -11.60 -3.07 15.20
N ALA A 132 -10.37 -3.49 14.87
CA ALA A 132 -9.15 -2.83 15.35
C ALA A 132 -8.94 -1.45 14.72
N VAL A 133 -9.60 -1.17 13.59
CA VAL A 133 -9.48 0.07 12.82
C VAL A 133 -10.86 0.64 12.54
N LYS A 134 -11.03 1.93 12.76
CA LYS A 134 -12.24 2.66 12.35
C LYS A 134 -12.12 2.99 10.86
N ALA A 135 -12.69 2.16 9.99
CA ALA A 135 -12.75 2.42 8.56
C ALA A 135 -13.80 3.48 8.22
N VAL A 136 -13.45 4.45 7.39
CA VAL A 136 -14.31 5.54 6.93
C VAL A 136 -14.30 5.58 5.41
N ARG A 137 -15.48 5.40 4.78
CA ARG A 137 -15.62 5.51 3.33
C ARG A 137 -15.86 6.96 2.93
N ALA A 138 -14.79 7.63 2.52
CA ALA A 138 -14.80 9.02 2.06
C ALA A 138 -13.57 9.32 1.22
N THR A 139 -13.59 10.41 0.45
CA THR A 139 -12.33 10.97 -0.04
C THR A 139 -11.58 11.64 1.13
N THR A 140 -10.26 11.67 1.05
CA THR A 140 -9.40 12.30 2.06
C THR A 140 -9.76 13.76 2.30
N GLU A 141 -10.01 14.51 1.22
CA GLU A 141 -10.37 15.93 1.28
C GLU A 141 -11.67 16.13 2.07
N LYS A 142 -12.70 15.34 1.73
CA LYS A 142 -14.02 15.40 2.39
C LYS A 142 -13.91 15.04 3.86
N TYR A 143 -13.17 13.99 4.18
CA TYR A 143 -12.96 13.57 5.55
C TYR A 143 -12.27 14.65 6.39
N LEU A 144 -11.13 15.18 5.91
CA LEU A 144 -10.36 16.20 6.62
C LEU A 144 -11.12 17.54 6.76
N ALA A 145 -11.98 17.88 5.79
CA ALA A 145 -12.82 19.07 5.88
C ALA A 145 -13.85 19.00 7.04
N GLN A 146 -14.30 17.79 7.38
CA GLN A 146 -15.27 17.51 8.44
C GLN A 146 -14.65 17.19 9.80
N SER A 147 -13.35 16.96 9.85
CA SER A 147 -12.63 16.45 11.03
C SER A 147 -11.71 17.50 11.66
N ARG A 148 -12.26 18.71 11.91
CA ARG A 148 -11.44 19.87 12.35
C ARG A 148 -10.91 19.77 13.78
N ASP A 149 -11.57 18.98 14.62
CA ASP A 149 -11.27 18.85 16.05
C ASP A 149 -10.45 17.59 16.36
N LEU A 150 -9.93 16.92 15.33
CA LEU A 150 -9.04 15.79 15.53
C LEU A 150 -7.61 16.25 15.87
N HIS A 151 -6.97 15.51 16.75
CA HIS A 151 -5.58 15.71 17.14
C HIS A 151 -4.79 14.41 16.94
N PRO A 152 -4.48 14.04 15.70
CA PRO A 152 -3.72 12.82 15.43
C PRO A 152 -2.24 13.00 15.79
N ASP A 153 -1.67 12.01 16.47
CA ASP A 153 -0.23 11.95 16.74
C ASP A 153 0.58 11.60 15.50
N PHE A 154 -0.07 10.92 14.57
CA PHE A 154 0.56 10.35 13.39
C PHE A 154 -0.39 10.29 12.21
N VAL A 155 0.10 10.65 11.05
CA VAL A 155 -0.61 10.47 9.78
C VAL A 155 0.29 9.75 8.80
N ILE A 156 -0.23 8.73 8.13
CA ILE A 156 0.35 8.16 6.93
C ILE A 156 -0.57 8.45 5.74
N ALA A 157 0.01 8.77 4.60
CA ALA A 157 -0.73 9.04 3.38
C ALA A 157 0.02 8.47 2.17
N ASP A 158 -0.65 7.61 1.41
CA ASP A 158 -0.18 7.00 0.16
C ASP A 158 -1.15 7.37 -0.99
N PRO A 159 -1.13 8.63 -1.44
CA PRO A 159 -2.06 9.12 -2.44
C PRO A 159 -1.74 8.57 -3.84
N PRO A 160 -2.71 8.61 -4.77
CA PRO A 160 -2.45 8.35 -6.17
C PRO A 160 -1.46 9.37 -6.75
N ARG A 161 -1.02 9.18 -8.00
CA ARG A 161 -0.02 10.00 -8.71
C ARG A 161 -0.25 11.52 -8.67
N GLY A 162 -1.48 11.96 -8.45
CA GLY A 162 -1.80 13.39 -8.27
C GLY A 162 -1.20 14.03 -7.02
N GLY A 163 -0.68 13.22 -6.09
CA GLY A 163 -0.18 13.65 -4.79
C GLY A 163 -1.30 14.05 -3.85
N LEU A 164 -0.94 14.68 -2.73
CA LEU A 164 -1.88 15.16 -1.71
C LEU A 164 -2.63 16.41 -2.17
N GLY A 165 -1.92 17.31 -2.84
CA GLY A 165 -2.44 18.62 -3.20
C GLY A 165 -2.51 19.59 -2.01
N GLU A 166 -2.64 20.87 -2.34
CA GLU A 166 -2.59 21.97 -1.36
C GLU A 166 -3.68 21.85 -0.28
N SER A 167 -4.88 21.45 -0.66
CA SER A 167 -6.02 21.35 0.26
C SER A 167 -5.79 20.36 1.39
N VAL A 168 -5.27 19.16 1.05
CA VAL A 168 -4.96 18.10 2.03
C VAL A 168 -3.79 18.55 2.91
N VAL A 169 -2.70 19.05 2.32
CA VAL A 169 -1.52 19.50 3.07
C VAL A 169 -1.88 20.60 4.08
N ARG A 170 -2.68 21.60 3.67
CA ARG A 170 -3.16 22.66 4.58
C ARG A 170 -4.08 22.11 5.68
N SER A 171 -4.89 21.09 5.37
CA SER A 171 -5.74 20.44 6.37
C SER A 171 -4.92 19.70 7.43
N LEU A 172 -3.88 18.96 7.02
CA LEU A 172 -2.95 18.31 7.96
C LEU A 172 -2.21 19.32 8.84
N ALA A 173 -1.75 20.43 8.26
CA ALA A 173 -1.12 21.50 9.02
C ALA A 173 -2.07 22.17 10.02
N ARG A 174 -3.36 22.31 9.68
CA ARG A 174 -4.39 22.85 10.58
C ARG A 174 -4.67 21.91 11.76
N LEU A 175 -4.62 20.60 11.54
CA LEU A 175 -4.77 19.58 12.58
C LEU A 175 -3.53 19.49 13.48
N ASP A 176 -2.50 20.28 13.19
CA ASP A 176 -1.24 20.32 13.94
C ASP A 176 -0.57 18.95 14.10
N VAL A 177 -0.60 18.14 13.05
CA VAL A 177 -0.06 16.78 13.05
C VAL A 177 1.45 16.82 13.28
N PRO A 178 1.99 16.23 14.37
CA PRO A 178 3.41 16.31 14.65
C PRO A 178 4.27 15.44 13.74
N LYS A 179 3.72 14.34 13.23
CA LYS A 179 4.44 13.41 12.36
C LYS A 179 3.57 12.96 11.18
N VAL A 180 4.03 13.24 9.96
CA VAL A 180 3.38 12.82 8.72
C VAL A 180 4.33 11.94 7.93
N ILE A 181 3.88 10.76 7.54
CA ILE A 181 4.56 9.89 6.60
C ILE A 181 3.89 10.06 5.24
N TYR A 182 4.66 10.49 4.26
CA TYR A 182 4.18 10.66 2.90
C TYR A 182 4.85 9.62 1.98
N VAL A 183 4.05 8.66 1.51
CA VAL A 183 4.44 7.67 0.50
C VAL A 183 4.04 8.22 -0.86
N SER A 184 4.93 8.19 -1.85
CA SER A 184 4.66 8.80 -3.16
C SER A 184 5.39 8.07 -4.28
N CYS A 185 4.66 7.77 -5.34
CA CYS A 185 5.19 7.18 -6.58
C CYS A 185 5.49 8.23 -7.68
N ASP A 186 5.29 9.53 -7.42
CA ASP A 186 5.55 10.60 -8.38
C ASP A 186 6.40 11.73 -7.79
N PRO A 187 7.67 11.88 -8.21
CA PRO A 187 8.56 12.89 -7.66
C PRO A 187 8.11 14.35 -7.90
N SER A 188 7.36 14.61 -8.98
CA SER A 188 6.95 15.96 -9.33
C SER A 188 5.87 16.48 -8.39
N THR A 189 4.85 15.66 -8.15
CA THR A 189 3.77 15.98 -7.22
C THR A 189 4.25 15.96 -5.78
N LEU A 190 5.15 15.05 -5.43
CA LEU A 190 5.83 15.02 -4.14
C LEU A 190 6.59 16.33 -3.88
N ALA A 191 7.43 16.78 -4.80
CA ALA A 191 8.21 18.03 -4.64
C ALA A 191 7.30 19.25 -4.47
N ARG A 192 6.17 19.33 -5.19
CA ARG A 192 5.15 20.37 -5.03
C ARG A 192 4.60 20.37 -3.61
N ASP A 193 4.19 19.21 -3.11
CA ASP A 193 3.53 19.07 -1.81
C ASP A 193 4.53 19.30 -0.66
N LEU A 194 5.77 18.79 -0.77
CA LEU A 194 6.84 19.05 0.21
C LEU A 194 7.17 20.54 0.35
N ARG A 195 7.13 21.31 -0.75
CA ARG A 195 7.30 22.75 -0.69
C ARG A 195 6.20 23.41 0.14
N ILE A 196 4.96 22.95 0.01
CA ILE A 196 3.84 23.48 0.80
C ILE A 196 3.99 23.10 2.27
N PHE A 197 4.35 21.84 2.57
CA PHE A 197 4.64 21.39 3.93
C PHE A 197 5.73 22.24 4.58
N GLY A 198 6.84 22.50 3.85
CA GLY A 198 7.94 23.33 4.33
C GLY A 198 7.49 24.76 4.66
N ALA A 199 6.65 25.38 3.81
CA ALA A 199 6.09 26.71 4.06
C ALA A 199 5.14 26.73 5.28
N LEU A 200 4.60 25.59 5.70
CA LEU A 200 3.72 25.43 6.85
C LEU A 200 4.46 24.93 8.12
N GLY A 201 5.79 24.93 8.10
CA GLY A 201 6.63 24.63 9.25
C GLY A 201 7.05 23.17 9.42
N TYR A 202 6.73 22.30 8.46
CA TYR A 202 7.23 20.92 8.47
C TYR A 202 8.67 20.84 7.94
N ARG A 203 9.42 19.89 8.48
CA ARG A 203 10.79 19.56 8.06
C ARG A 203 10.85 18.09 7.66
N ILE A 204 11.69 17.79 6.69
CA ILE A 204 12.00 16.42 6.30
C ILE A 204 12.97 15.87 7.34
N ALA A 205 12.54 14.88 8.12
CA ALA A 205 13.37 14.18 9.08
C ALA A 205 14.14 13.03 8.41
N GLU A 206 13.45 12.26 7.56
CA GLU A 206 14.02 11.13 6.83
C GLU A 206 13.42 11.06 5.42
N ALA A 207 14.19 10.52 4.48
CA ALA A 207 13.74 10.26 3.12
C ALA A 207 14.31 8.90 2.65
N HIS A 208 13.44 8.05 2.16
CA HIS A 208 13.77 6.73 1.65
C HIS A 208 13.28 6.58 0.21
N LEU A 209 14.05 5.87 -0.61
CA LEU A 209 13.66 5.46 -1.96
C LEU A 209 13.57 3.94 -1.99
N THR A 210 12.48 3.42 -2.53
CA THR A 210 12.23 1.99 -2.66
C THR A 210 11.90 1.66 -4.11
N ASP A 211 12.69 0.79 -4.74
CA ASP A 211 12.43 0.33 -6.10
C ASP A 211 11.38 -0.79 -6.11
N LEU A 212 10.11 -0.41 -5.95
CA LEU A 212 8.98 -1.34 -6.01
C LEU A 212 8.68 -1.81 -7.44
N PHE A 213 9.16 -1.09 -8.44
CA PHE A 213 8.88 -1.34 -9.85
C PHE A 213 10.16 -1.45 -10.68
N PRO A 214 11.02 -2.45 -10.41
CA PRO A 214 12.31 -2.59 -11.07
C PRO A 214 12.15 -2.65 -12.60
N GLN A 215 13.11 -2.08 -13.31
CA GLN A 215 13.12 -1.94 -14.77
C GLN A 215 12.05 -0.98 -15.35
N THR A 216 11.46 -0.14 -14.50
CA THR A 216 10.59 0.96 -14.89
C THR A 216 11.19 2.29 -14.40
N PHE A 217 10.60 3.40 -14.81
CA PHE A 217 10.98 4.73 -14.31
C PHE A 217 10.26 5.10 -12.98
N HIS A 218 9.46 4.19 -12.44
CA HIS A 218 8.74 4.43 -11.20
C HIS A 218 9.60 4.13 -9.99
N ILE A 219 9.69 5.08 -9.08
CA ILE A 219 10.32 4.93 -7.77
C ILE A 219 9.31 5.29 -6.70
N GLU A 220 9.21 4.46 -5.69
CA GLU A 220 8.45 4.77 -4.50
C GLU A 220 9.31 5.53 -3.50
N SER A 221 8.78 6.61 -2.96
CA SER A 221 9.49 7.46 -2.01
C SER A 221 8.72 7.52 -0.70
N VAL A 222 9.40 7.39 0.43
CA VAL A 222 8.80 7.52 1.76
C VAL A 222 9.48 8.69 2.49
N PHE A 223 8.71 9.72 2.78
CA PHE A 223 9.20 10.92 3.48
C PHE A 223 8.60 10.99 4.88
N HIS A 224 9.46 11.10 5.88
CA HIS A 224 9.07 11.37 7.25
C HIS A 224 9.13 12.87 7.49
N LEU A 225 7.99 13.48 7.75
CA LEU A 225 7.85 14.91 8.00
C LEU A 225 7.52 15.11 9.47
N THR A 226 8.20 16.08 10.09
CA THR A 226 7.96 16.48 11.49
C THR A 226 7.76 17.98 11.57
N ARG A 227 6.97 18.38 12.55
CA ARG A 227 6.70 19.80 12.83
C ARG A 227 7.28 20.20 14.18
#